data_dff8157d5e9f7ead816abeea210e2d72
#
_entry.id   dff8157d5e9f7ead816abeea210e2d72
#
_cell.length_a   1.000
_cell.length_b   1.000
_cell.length_c   1.000
_cell.angle_alpha   90.00
_cell.angle_beta   90.00
_cell.angle_gamma   90.00
#
_symmetry.space_group_name_H-M   'P 1'
#
loop_
_entity.id
_entity.type
_entity.pdbx_description
1 polymer ?
#
loop_
_entity_poly.entity_id
_entity_poly.type
_entity_poly.pdbx_seq_one_letter_code
_entity_poly.pdbx_strand_id
1 'polypeptide(L)'
;GEHYMLAFLSRSYHESIKTEAAHTAQKITVANNGITAAEDITEPMLFYSLPTGSYLGETDTKKIMLDFYVVNAALGADYKVLVEVNAEQEFMLDVWQPYYLEGLPMGDNKVKLTLIDGEGKVVDTPLNPVERVFTLQEDPAEKAN
;
A
#
# COMPACT_ATOMS: atom_id res chain seq x y z
N GLY A 1 -17.46 -11.27 11.37
CA GLY A 1 -16.03 -11.41 11.31
C GLY A 1 -15.25 -10.17 11.72
N GLU A 2 -13.98 -10.29 11.82
CA GLU A 2 -13.08 -9.18 12.14
C GLU A 2 -12.62 -8.47 10.88
N HIS A 3 -12.60 -7.13 10.93
CA HIS A 3 -12.15 -6.29 9.84
C HIS A 3 -11.27 -5.16 10.36
N TYR A 4 -10.37 -4.67 9.52
CA TYR A 4 -9.53 -3.53 9.83
C TYR A 4 -10.00 -2.34 8.99
N MET A 5 -10.27 -1.23 9.65
CA MET A 5 -10.75 0.00 9.00
C MET A 5 -9.69 1.09 9.14
N LEU A 6 -9.38 1.73 8.03
CA LEU A 6 -8.48 2.87 7.97
C LEU A 6 -9.23 4.07 7.41
N ALA A 7 -9.21 5.18 8.14
CA ALA A 7 -9.74 6.46 7.68
C ALA A 7 -8.61 7.48 7.61
N PHE A 8 -8.59 8.30 6.57
CA PHE A 8 -7.51 9.25 6.31
C PHE A 8 -8.01 10.52 5.62
N LEU A 9 -7.19 11.56 5.70
CA LEU A 9 -7.38 12.80 4.94
C LEU A 9 -6.59 12.70 3.62
N SER A 10 -7.19 13.16 2.54
CA SER A 10 -6.53 13.21 1.25
C SER A 10 -6.50 14.63 0.70
N ARG A 11 -5.55 14.89 -0.19
CA ARG A 11 -5.49 16.13 -0.94
C ARG A 11 -6.44 16.09 -2.14
N SER A 12 -6.73 17.24 -2.70
CA SER A 12 -7.67 17.36 -3.83
C SER A 12 -7.27 16.55 -5.07
N TYR A 13 -6.00 16.20 -5.21
CA TYR A 13 -5.49 15.37 -6.31
C TYR A 13 -5.34 13.88 -5.93
N HIS A 14 -6.15 13.42 -4.96
CA HIS A 14 -6.24 12.01 -4.53
C HIS A 14 -4.96 11.43 -3.91
N GLU A 15 -4.11 12.28 -3.36
CA GLU A 15 -2.93 11.86 -2.61
C GLU A 15 -3.22 11.96 -1.12
N SER A 16 -3.05 10.86 -0.39
CA SER A 16 -3.26 10.85 1.05
C SER A 16 -2.23 11.68 1.81
N ILE A 17 -2.66 12.33 2.88
CA ILE A 17 -1.79 13.08 3.77
C ILE A 17 -1.15 12.09 4.76
N LYS A 18 0.18 12.01 4.75
CA LYS A 18 0.92 11.01 5.51
C LYS A 18 1.49 11.56 6.81
N THR A 19 0.59 11.94 7.70
CA THR A 19 0.94 12.33 9.07
C THR A 19 0.04 11.58 10.04
N GLU A 20 0.51 11.36 11.26
CA GLU A 20 -0.28 10.66 12.28
C GLU A 20 -1.63 11.31 12.54
N ALA A 21 -1.70 12.63 12.50
CA ALA A 21 -2.94 13.37 12.72
C ALA A 21 -3.95 13.25 11.55
N ALA A 22 -3.51 12.76 10.39
CA ALA A 22 -4.34 12.71 9.19
C ALA A 22 -5.03 11.37 8.96
N HIS A 23 -4.80 10.38 9.82
CA HIS A 23 -5.44 9.07 9.69
C HIS A 23 -5.73 8.43 11.04
N THR A 24 -6.63 7.46 11.02
CA THR A 24 -6.93 6.59 12.15
C THR A 24 -7.21 5.19 11.65
N ALA A 25 -6.89 4.19 12.46
CA ALA A 25 -7.12 2.80 12.11
C ALA A 25 -7.81 2.08 13.27
N GLN A 26 -8.78 1.23 12.95
CA GLN A 26 -9.54 0.47 13.91
C GLN A 26 -9.73 -0.97 13.45
N LYS A 27 -9.75 -1.87 14.42
CA LYS A 27 -10.22 -3.24 14.23
C LYS A 27 -11.71 -3.27 14.57
N ILE A 28 -12.53 -3.74 13.66
CA ILE A 28 -13.98 -3.84 13.86
C ILE A 28 -14.43 -5.28 13.79
N THR A 29 -15.42 -5.61 14.60
CA THR A 29 -16.05 -6.93 14.58
C THR A 29 -17.46 -6.78 14.04
N VAL A 30 -17.79 -7.53 13.00
CA VAL A 30 -19.09 -7.47 12.31
C VAL A 30 -19.83 -8.77 12.50
N ALA A 31 -21.10 -8.66 12.91
CA ALA A 31 -22.04 -9.78 12.98
C ALA A 31 -23.24 -9.49 12.06
N ASN A 32 -24.19 -10.43 11.99
CA ASN A 32 -25.35 -10.32 11.09
C ASN A 32 -26.19 -9.05 11.28
N ASN A 33 -26.14 -8.44 12.44
CA ASN A 33 -26.90 -7.24 12.79
C ASN A 33 -26.04 -5.98 12.87
N GLY A 34 -24.85 -5.98 12.30
CA GLY A 34 -23.98 -4.82 12.20
C GLY A 34 -22.69 -4.92 12.99
N ILE A 35 -22.09 -3.78 13.29
CA ILE A 35 -20.82 -3.71 14.03
C ILE A 35 -21.09 -4.01 15.50
N THR A 36 -20.43 -5.04 16.04
CA THR A 36 -20.57 -5.46 17.43
C THR A 36 -19.45 -4.98 18.33
N ALA A 37 -18.29 -4.62 17.76
CA ALA A 37 -17.16 -4.06 18.50
C ALA A 37 -16.28 -3.21 17.58
N ALA A 38 -15.67 -2.17 18.15
CA ALA A 38 -14.66 -1.36 17.47
C ALA A 38 -13.56 -1.04 18.48
N GLU A 39 -12.31 -1.31 18.11
CA GLU A 39 -11.14 -1.11 18.96
C GLU A 39 -10.06 -0.37 18.20
N ASP A 40 -9.38 0.56 18.88
CA ASP A 40 -8.22 1.22 18.28
C ASP A 40 -7.08 0.23 18.13
N ILE A 41 -6.39 0.29 16.98
CA ILE A 41 -5.22 -0.53 16.73
C ILE A 41 -4.03 0.12 17.43
N THR A 42 -3.36 -0.65 18.30
CA THR A 42 -2.20 -0.18 19.05
C THR A 42 -0.89 -0.82 18.59
N GLU A 43 -0.96 -1.87 17.80
CA GLU A 43 0.22 -2.55 17.25
C GLU A 43 0.63 -1.94 15.91
N PRO A 44 1.91 -2.08 15.51
CA PRO A 44 2.34 -1.68 14.17
C PRO A 44 1.59 -2.43 13.09
N MET A 45 1.07 -1.71 12.09
CA MET A 45 0.38 -2.33 10.96
C MET A 45 0.71 -1.60 9.66
N LEU A 46 0.67 -2.35 8.56
CA LEU A 46 0.86 -1.87 7.21
C LEU A 46 -0.42 -2.12 6.41
N PHE A 47 -0.93 -1.08 5.76
CA PHE A 47 -2.10 -1.18 4.87
C PHE A 47 -1.68 -0.86 3.45
N TYR A 48 -1.93 -1.78 2.52
CA TYR A 48 -1.66 -1.59 1.11
C TYR A 48 -2.78 -0.76 0.46
N SER A 49 -2.41 0.20 -0.39
CA SER A 49 -3.37 1.03 -1.11
C SER A 49 -3.23 0.87 -2.63
N LEU A 50 -2.08 1.23 -3.19
CA LEU A 50 -1.82 1.21 -4.63
C LEU A 50 -0.45 0.59 -4.94
N PRO A 51 -0.22 0.02 -6.13
CA PRO A 51 -1.11 -0.08 -7.29
C PRO A 51 -2.14 -1.19 -7.17
N THR A 52 -3.26 -1.02 -7.88
CA THR A 52 -4.33 -2.02 -7.90
C THR A 52 -5.09 -1.98 -9.23
N GLY A 53 -5.68 -3.10 -9.64
CA GLY A 53 -6.49 -3.19 -10.84
C GLY A 53 -5.68 -3.11 -12.13
N SER A 54 -6.18 -2.33 -13.08
CA SER A 54 -5.59 -2.20 -14.42
C SER A 54 -5.33 -0.74 -14.76
N TYR A 55 -4.24 -0.51 -15.46
CA TYR A 55 -3.82 0.80 -15.96
C TYR A 55 -3.69 0.72 -17.47
N LEU A 56 -4.24 1.70 -18.18
CA LEU A 56 -4.35 1.67 -19.64
C LEU A 56 -3.68 2.88 -20.27
N GLY A 57 -2.85 2.63 -21.28
CA GLY A 57 -2.23 3.67 -22.08
C GLY A 57 -0.89 4.15 -21.57
N GLU A 58 -0.13 4.81 -22.43
CA GLU A 58 1.23 5.27 -22.12
C GLU A 58 1.28 6.19 -20.91
N THR A 59 0.37 7.14 -20.81
CA THR A 59 0.36 8.10 -19.71
C THR A 59 0.14 7.42 -18.36
N ASP A 60 -0.83 6.51 -18.29
CA ASP A 60 -1.20 5.85 -17.04
C ASP A 60 -0.25 4.72 -16.64
N THR A 61 0.44 4.10 -17.61
CA THR A 61 1.34 2.97 -17.35
C THR A 61 2.80 3.38 -17.14
N LYS A 62 3.17 4.59 -17.53
CA LYS A 62 4.53 5.08 -17.46
C LYS A 62 5.03 5.26 -16.04
N LYS A 63 4.14 5.66 -15.13
CA LYS A 63 4.47 6.04 -13.77
C LYS A 63 3.37 5.56 -12.84
N ILE A 64 3.66 4.51 -12.08
CA ILE A 64 2.68 3.84 -11.22
C ILE A 64 2.90 4.28 -9.78
N MET A 65 1.89 4.86 -9.17
CA MET A 65 1.97 5.28 -7.78
C MET A 65 1.96 4.08 -6.85
N LEU A 66 2.96 4.02 -5.99
CA LEU A 66 3.02 3.07 -4.87
C LEU A 66 2.57 3.81 -3.61
N ASP A 67 1.49 3.36 -3.02
CA ASP A 67 0.92 3.98 -1.83
C ASP A 67 0.55 2.94 -0.78
N PHE A 68 0.85 3.26 0.46
CA PHE A 68 0.55 2.42 1.62
C PHE A 68 0.40 3.29 2.86
N TYR A 69 -0.16 2.71 3.91
CA TYR A 69 -0.31 3.36 5.21
C TYR A 69 0.39 2.54 6.27
N VAL A 70 1.16 3.20 7.13
CA VAL A 70 1.80 2.59 8.28
C VAL A 70 1.25 3.27 9.53
N VAL A 71 0.73 2.47 10.44
CA VAL A 71 0.19 2.97 11.72
C VAL A 71 0.98 2.39 12.87
N ASN A 72 1.12 3.17 13.94
CA ASN A 72 1.84 2.79 15.16
C ASN A 72 3.30 2.38 14.94
N ALA A 73 3.90 2.82 13.83
CA ALA A 73 5.30 2.57 13.51
C ALA A 73 5.84 3.75 12.71
N ALA A 74 6.89 4.38 13.19
CA ALA A 74 7.56 5.46 12.48
C ALA A 74 8.63 4.87 11.57
N LEU A 75 8.55 5.13 10.27
CA LEU A 75 9.58 4.70 9.33
C LEU A 75 10.85 5.49 9.54
N GLY A 76 11.98 4.79 9.52
CA GLY A 76 13.30 5.36 9.79
C GLY A 76 14.23 4.29 10.31
N ALA A 77 14.84 4.52 11.46
CA ALA A 77 15.75 3.57 12.08
C ALA A 77 15.03 2.35 12.67
N ASP A 78 13.82 2.53 13.21
CA ASP A 78 13.11 1.48 13.95
C ASP A 78 12.26 0.57 13.06
N TYR A 79 11.70 1.12 11.99
CA TYR A 79 10.85 0.37 11.04
C TYR A 79 11.14 0.81 9.61
N LYS A 80 11.00 -0.14 8.69
CA LYS A 80 11.14 0.10 7.25
C LYS A 80 10.13 -0.75 6.49
N VAL A 81 9.87 -0.36 5.25
CA VAL A 81 9.04 -1.16 4.34
C VAL A 81 9.94 -1.71 3.24
N LEU A 82 10.00 -3.02 3.13
CA LEU A 82 10.66 -3.70 2.03
C LEU A 82 9.66 -3.84 0.88
N VAL A 83 10.02 -3.29 -0.27
CA VAL A 83 9.23 -3.40 -1.51
C VAL A 83 9.91 -4.37 -2.45
N GLU A 84 9.18 -5.40 -2.85
CA GLU A 84 9.64 -6.37 -3.85
C GLU A 84 8.76 -6.25 -5.09
N VAL A 85 9.38 -5.99 -6.24
CA VAL A 85 8.67 -5.83 -7.52
C VAL A 85 9.01 -6.99 -8.42
N ASN A 86 7.99 -7.76 -8.81
CA ASN A 86 8.10 -8.93 -9.69
C ASN A 86 9.12 -9.98 -9.21
N ALA A 87 9.40 -10.03 -7.91
CA ALA A 87 10.41 -10.88 -7.28
C ALA A 87 11.83 -10.69 -7.85
N GLU A 88 12.07 -9.60 -8.58
CA GLU A 88 13.36 -9.32 -9.23
C GLU A 88 14.06 -8.10 -8.63
N GLN A 89 13.31 -7.11 -8.17
CA GLN A 89 13.86 -5.89 -7.62
C GLN A 89 13.37 -5.66 -6.20
N GLU A 90 14.26 -5.16 -5.36
CA GLU A 90 13.96 -4.85 -3.97
C GLU A 90 14.34 -3.41 -3.65
N PHE A 91 13.49 -2.74 -2.89
CA PHE A 91 13.71 -1.38 -2.40
C PHE A 91 13.39 -1.31 -0.92
N MET A 92 14.25 -0.63 -0.16
CA MET A 92 14.01 -0.41 1.27
C MET A 92 13.56 1.02 1.48
N LEU A 93 12.35 1.19 2.02
CA LEU A 93 11.77 2.51 2.25
C LEU A 93 11.82 2.86 3.73
N ASP A 94 12.49 3.93 4.07
CA ASP A 94 12.64 4.46 5.42
C ASP A 94 11.95 5.81 5.63
N VAL A 95 11.24 6.28 4.62
CA VAL A 95 10.44 7.52 4.67
C VAL A 95 9.03 7.22 4.17
N TRP A 96 8.03 7.66 4.92
CA TRP A 96 6.64 7.49 4.53
C TRP A 96 6.19 8.67 3.67
N GLN A 97 6.23 8.46 2.36
CA GLN A 97 5.86 9.44 1.34
C GLN A 97 5.32 8.70 0.11
N PRO A 98 4.69 9.38 -0.84
CA PRO A 98 4.32 8.75 -2.10
C PRO A 98 5.56 8.36 -2.90
N TYR A 99 5.51 7.17 -3.49
CA TYR A 99 6.56 6.65 -4.37
C TYR A 99 5.95 6.31 -5.73
N TYR A 100 6.79 6.27 -6.75
CA TYR A 100 6.37 5.92 -8.10
C TYR A 100 7.28 4.84 -8.66
N LEU A 101 6.65 3.85 -9.32
CA LEU A 101 7.35 2.78 -10.03
C LEU A 101 7.36 3.11 -11.52
N GLU A 102 8.53 3.07 -12.13
CA GLU A 102 8.72 3.36 -13.54
C GLU A 102 9.41 2.18 -14.23
N GLY A 103 9.21 2.04 -15.55
CA GLY A 103 9.87 1.02 -16.33
C GLY A 103 9.33 -0.38 -16.16
N LEU A 104 8.10 -0.52 -15.67
CA LEU A 104 7.46 -1.83 -15.52
C LEU A 104 7.03 -2.38 -16.88
N PRO A 105 7.11 -3.70 -17.09
CA PRO A 105 6.64 -4.31 -18.34
C PRO A 105 5.11 -4.29 -18.44
N MET A 106 4.60 -4.32 -19.67
CA MET A 106 3.18 -4.53 -19.90
C MET A 106 2.76 -5.94 -19.43
N GLY A 107 1.49 -6.09 -19.10
CA GLY A 107 0.96 -7.32 -18.53
C GLY A 107 0.87 -7.27 -17.02
N ASP A 108 0.84 -8.43 -16.41
CA ASP A 108 0.72 -8.55 -14.95
C ASP A 108 2.04 -8.22 -14.26
N ASN A 109 1.93 -7.38 -13.24
CA ASN A 109 3.03 -7.03 -12.34
C ASN A 109 2.63 -7.34 -10.91
N LYS A 110 3.61 -7.66 -10.08
CA LYS A 110 3.38 -8.02 -8.68
C LYS A 110 4.21 -7.13 -7.76
N VAL A 111 3.57 -6.60 -6.73
CA VAL A 111 4.24 -5.85 -5.67
C VAL A 111 3.97 -6.51 -4.34
N LYS A 112 5.03 -6.74 -3.57
CA LYS A 112 4.97 -7.26 -2.21
C LYS A 112 5.54 -6.21 -1.27
N LEU A 113 4.79 -5.85 -0.24
CA LEU A 113 5.23 -4.95 0.82
C LEU A 113 5.38 -5.73 2.11
N THR A 114 6.51 -5.55 2.79
CA THR A 114 6.77 -6.18 4.08
C THR A 114 7.22 -5.11 5.07
N LEU A 115 6.49 -4.98 6.18
CA LEU A 115 6.92 -4.14 7.29
C LEU A 115 7.97 -4.91 8.09
N ILE A 116 9.16 -4.32 8.24
CA ILE A 116 10.26 -4.91 9.00
C ILE A 116 10.69 -3.96 10.12
N ASP A 117 11.28 -4.53 11.17
CA ASP A 117 11.83 -3.76 12.27
C ASP A 117 13.27 -3.28 11.99
N GLY A 118 13.86 -2.57 12.93
CA GLY A 118 15.22 -2.05 12.80
C GLY A 118 16.32 -3.11 12.71
N GLU A 119 16.01 -4.36 13.05
CA GLU A 119 16.92 -5.50 12.93
C GLU A 119 16.73 -6.27 11.62
N GLY A 120 15.78 -5.86 10.78
CA GLY A 120 15.47 -6.52 9.51
C GLY A 120 14.51 -7.69 9.62
N LYS A 121 13.86 -7.86 10.77
CA LYS A 121 12.89 -8.94 10.99
C LYS A 121 11.50 -8.50 10.55
N VAL A 122 10.77 -9.45 9.97
CA VAL A 122 9.36 -9.22 9.60
C VAL A 122 8.53 -8.99 10.87
N VAL A 123 7.79 -7.88 10.89
CA VAL A 123 6.91 -7.56 12.01
C VAL A 123 5.73 -8.53 11.99
N ASP A 124 5.52 -9.24 13.10
CA ASP A 124 4.41 -10.18 13.24
C ASP A 124 3.14 -9.43 13.58
N THR A 125 2.39 -9.08 12.56
CA THR A 125 1.14 -8.33 12.68
C THR A 125 0.20 -8.76 11.53
N PRO A 126 -1.13 -8.66 11.72
CA PRO A 126 -2.06 -8.98 10.64
C PRO A 126 -1.78 -8.18 9.37
N LEU A 127 -2.08 -8.76 8.21
CA LEU A 127 -1.91 -8.16 6.89
C LEU A 127 -0.44 -7.92 6.47
N ASN A 128 0.52 -8.47 7.17
CA ASN A 128 1.94 -8.34 6.88
C ASN A 128 2.58 -9.72 6.69
N PRO A 129 3.30 -10.00 5.58
CA PRO A 129 3.43 -9.17 4.39
C PRO A 129 2.17 -9.15 3.52
N VAL A 130 2.10 -8.20 2.60
CA VAL A 130 0.99 -8.07 1.66
C VAL A 130 1.50 -8.08 0.23
N GLU A 131 0.83 -8.83 -0.64
CA GLU A 131 1.20 -8.97 -2.05
C GLU A 131 -0.02 -8.70 -2.92
N ARG A 132 0.16 -7.92 -4.00
CA ARG A 132 -0.91 -7.60 -4.94
C ARG A 132 -0.41 -7.66 -6.37
N VAL A 133 -1.30 -8.12 -7.25
CA VAL A 133 -1.08 -8.13 -8.70
C VAL A 133 -1.87 -6.99 -9.32
N PHE A 134 -1.26 -6.28 -10.24
CA PHE A 134 -1.91 -5.25 -11.05
C PHE A 134 -1.48 -5.41 -12.50
N THR A 135 -2.25 -4.87 -13.43
CA THR A 135 -2.04 -5.10 -14.86
C THR A 135 -1.78 -3.79 -15.59
N LEU A 136 -0.76 -3.77 -16.43
CA LEU A 136 -0.48 -2.66 -17.36
C LEU A 136 -0.88 -3.08 -18.76
N GLN A 137 -1.65 -2.23 -19.43
CA GLN A 137 -2.18 -2.51 -20.77
C GLN A 137 -1.88 -1.35 -21.74
N GLU A 138 -1.55 -1.70 -22.96
CA GLU A 138 -1.45 -0.72 -24.03
C GLU A 138 -2.85 -0.30 -24.47
N ASP A 139 -3.03 0.98 -24.76
CA ASP A 139 -4.28 1.47 -25.32
C ASP A 139 -4.26 1.34 -26.82
N PRO A 140 -5.15 0.51 -27.43
CA PRO A 140 -5.22 0.37 -28.88
C PRO A 140 -5.50 1.68 -29.61
N ALA A 141 -6.20 2.62 -28.96
CA ALA A 141 -6.49 3.93 -29.57
C ALA A 141 -5.23 4.79 -29.73
N GLU A 142 -4.23 4.61 -28.88
CA GLU A 142 -2.94 5.33 -28.99
C GLU A 142 -2.10 4.82 -30.17
N LYS A 143 -2.28 3.57 -30.56
CA LYS A 143 -1.57 2.94 -31.68
C LYS A 143 -2.23 3.15 -33.04
N ALA A 144 -3.47 3.60 -33.05
CA ALA A 144 -4.25 3.80 -34.29
C ALA A 144 -3.88 5.05 -35.07
N ASN A 145 -2.94 5.84 -34.61
CA ASN A 145 -2.50 7.07 -35.26
C ASN A 145 -1.26 6.86 -36.11
#